data_780db4929a2b153614ddcce7888c2cf3
#
_entry.id   780db4929a2b153614ddcce7888c2cf3
#
_cell.length_a   1.000
_cell.length_b   1.000
_cell.length_c   1.000
_cell.angle_alpha   90.00
_cell.angle_beta   90.00
_cell.angle_gamma   90.00
#
_symmetry.space_group_name_H-M   'P 1'
#
loop_
_entity.id
_entity.type
_entity.pdbx_description
1 polymer ?
#
loop_
_entity_poly.entity_id
_entity_poly.type
_entity_poly.pdbx_seq_one_letter_code
_entity_poly.pdbx_strand_id
1 'polypeptide(L)'
;MAAAQRREALRGDLAAAKELGMDDEVPALQAELDQLESEIVLLLVPKDPADAKDVILEVKAGEGGDESALFAGDLVRMYTRYAERQGWKTEVVSATEGELGGYKDIAIAVKSRDPANPVFGRLKYEGGVHRVQRVPATEAQGRIHTSTA
;
A
#
# COMPACT_ATOMS: atom_id res chain seq x y z
N MET A 1 -25.38 0.31 -14.09
CA MET A 1 -26.77 0.13 -14.52
C MET A 1 -27.05 -1.28 -15.00
N ALA A 2 -26.40 -1.80 -16.05
CA ALA A 2 -26.60 -3.15 -16.55
C ALA A 2 -26.37 -4.25 -15.49
N ALA A 3 -25.36 -4.12 -14.63
CA ALA A 3 -25.04 -5.06 -13.57
C ALA A 3 -26.16 -5.16 -12.51
N ALA A 4 -26.76 -4.03 -12.13
CA ALA A 4 -27.85 -4.01 -11.17
C ALA A 4 -29.12 -4.65 -11.74
N GLN A 5 -29.45 -4.41 -13.01
CA GLN A 5 -30.57 -5.03 -13.71
C GLN A 5 -30.40 -6.55 -13.82
N ARG A 6 -29.19 -6.99 -14.13
CA ARG A 6 -28.86 -8.42 -14.20
C ARG A 6 -29.00 -9.10 -12.83
N ARG A 7 -28.60 -8.40 -11.76
CA ARG A 7 -28.75 -8.88 -10.37
C ARG A 7 -30.23 -9.09 -10.02
N GLU A 8 -31.10 -8.15 -10.36
CA GLU A 8 -32.55 -8.29 -10.13
C GLU A 8 -33.16 -9.45 -10.93
N ALA A 9 -32.75 -9.62 -12.18
CA ALA A 9 -33.19 -10.75 -13.00
C ALA A 9 -32.75 -12.08 -12.39
N LEU A 10 -31.51 -12.21 -11.93
CA LEU A 10 -31.01 -13.43 -11.28
C LEU A 10 -31.72 -13.73 -9.97
N ARG A 11 -32.05 -12.72 -9.19
CA ARG A 11 -32.84 -12.88 -7.97
C ARG A 11 -34.23 -13.42 -8.25
N GLY A 12 -34.87 -12.87 -9.28
CA GLY A 12 -36.18 -13.37 -9.76
C GLY A 12 -36.11 -14.81 -10.22
N ASP A 13 -35.14 -15.18 -11.01
CA ASP A 13 -34.93 -16.54 -11.50
C ASP A 13 -34.64 -17.50 -10.35
N LEU A 14 -33.83 -17.09 -9.36
CA LEU A 14 -33.53 -17.89 -8.18
C LEU A 14 -34.80 -18.16 -7.34
N ALA A 15 -35.63 -17.13 -7.12
CA ALA A 15 -36.86 -17.25 -6.38
C ALA A 15 -37.84 -18.19 -7.13
N ALA A 16 -37.96 -18.02 -8.43
CA ALA A 16 -38.79 -18.88 -9.26
C ALA A 16 -38.31 -20.35 -9.24
N ALA A 17 -37.01 -20.58 -9.33
CA ALA A 17 -36.44 -21.92 -9.23
C ALA A 17 -36.72 -22.59 -7.90
N LYS A 18 -36.66 -21.86 -6.79
CA LYS A 18 -36.98 -22.34 -5.46
C LYS A 18 -38.47 -22.70 -5.31
N GLU A 19 -39.36 -21.87 -5.85
CA GLU A 19 -40.80 -22.10 -5.81
C GLU A 19 -41.21 -23.31 -6.64
N LEU A 20 -40.57 -23.53 -7.78
CA LEU A 20 -40.84 -24.64 -8.68
C LEU A 20 -40.17 -25.96 -8.28
N GLY A 21 -39.33 -25.94 -7.23
CA GLY A 21 -38.60 -27.12 -6.79
C GLY A 21 -37.49 -27.55 -7.71
N MET A 22 -36.94 -26.62 -8.52
CA MET A 22 -35.83 -26.86 -9.44
C MET A 22 -34.46 -26.75 -8.71
N ASP A 23 -34.25 -27.66 -7.76
CA ASP A 23 -33.07 -27.63 -6.87
C ASP A 23 -31.75 -27.74 -7.61
N ASP A 24 -31.73 -28.33 -8.81
CA ASP A 24 -30.52 -28.48 -9.61
C ASP A 24 -30.01 -27.15 -10.18
N GLU A 25 -30.90 -26.16 -10.36
CA GLU A 25 -30.55 -24.85 -10.89
C GLU A 25 -30.21 -23.83 -9.79
N VAL A 26 -30.67 -24.04 -8.58
CA VAL A 26 -30.48 -23.11 -7.45
C VAL A 26 -29.01 -22.85 -7.15
N PRO A 27 -28.10 -23.85 -7.05
CA PRO A 27 -26.70 -23.61 -6.78
C PRO A 27 -26.00 -22.79 -7.87
N ALA A 28 -26.32 -23.01 -9.15
CA ALA A 28 -25.74 -22.27 -10.26
C ALA A 28 -26.19 -20.81 -10.27
N LEU A 29 -27.48 -20.55 -10.06
CA LEU A 29 -28.03 -19.19 -9.97
C LEU A 29 -27.49 -18.44 -8.75
N GLN A 30 -27.36 -19.12 -7.63
CA GLN A 30 -26.78 -18.53 -6.42
C GLN A 30 -25.30 -18.15 -6.62
N ALA A 31 -24.52 -19.00 -7.28
CA ALA A 31 -23.10 -18.73 -7.58
C ALA A 31 -22.95 -17.51 -8.51
N GLU A 32 -23.78 -17.41 -9.56
CA GLU A 32 -23.78 -16.24 -10.45
C GLU A 32 -24.18 -14.96 -9.71
N LEU A 33 -25.16 -15.03 -8.83
CA LEU A 33 -25.59 -13.89 -8.03
C LEU A 33 -24.49 -13.41 -7.09
N ASP A 34 -23.82 -14.32 -6.39
CA ASP A 34 -22.72 -14.01 -5.47
C ASP A 34 -21.54 -13.36 -6.21
N GLN A 35 -21.20 -13.89 -7.37
CA GLN A 35 -20.16 -13.31 -8.22
C GLN A 35 -20.50 -11.89 -8.67
N LEU A 36 -21.75 -11.68 -9.11
CA LEU A 36 -22.22 -10.39 -9.57
C LEU A 36 -22.29 -9.36 -8.44
N GLU A 37 -22.71 -9.76 -7.26
CA GLU A 37 -22.70 -8.91 -6.06
C GLU A 37 -21.27 -8.48 -5.69
N SER A 38 -20.29 -9.38 -5.78
CA SER A 38 -18.88 -9.07 -5.56
C SER A 38 -18.36 -8.06 -6.58
N GLU A 39 -18.70 -8.20 -7.86
CA GLU A 39 -18.34 -7.25 -8.91
C GLU A 39 -18.96 -5.85 -8.66
N ILE A 40 -20.21 -5.80 -8.23
CA ILE A 40 -20.89 -4.53 -7.91
C ILE A 40 -20.22 -3.83 -6.73
N VAL A 41 -19.84 -4.56 -5.68
CA VAL A 41 -19.14 -4.01 -4.52
C VAL A 41 -17.81 -3.39 -4.95
N LEU A 42 -17.05 -4.05 -5.82
CA LEU A 42 -15.79 -3.53 -6.34
C LEU A 42 -15.98 -2.25 -7.17
N LEU A 43 -17.09 -2.15 -7.91
CA LEU A 43 -17.43 -0.95 -8.71
C LEU A 43 -17.89 0.21 -7.84
N LEU A 44 -18.48 -0.06 -6.67
CA LEU A 44 -18.98 0.96 -5.75
C LEU A 44 -17.91 1.49 -4.78
N VAL A 45 -16.78 0.80 -4.63
CA VAL A 45 -15.65 1.29 -3.84
C VAL A 45 -15.03 2.47 -4.57
N PRO A 46 -15.07 3.69 -3.99
CA PRO A 46 -14.46 4.84 -4.65
C PRO A 46 -12.95 4.66 -4.69
N LYS A 47 -12.40 4.68 -5.90
CA LYS A 47 -10.96 4.72 -6.12
C LYS A 47 -10.54 6.18 -6.21
N ASP A 48 -9.59 6.58 -5.36
CA ASP A 48 -8.94 7.87 -5.48
C ASP A 48 -8.12 7.87 -6.78
N PRO A 49 -8.37 8.80 -7.74
CA PRO A 49 -7.57 8.87 -8.96
C PRO A 49 -6.07 9.06 -8.71
N ALA A 50 -5.71 9.68 -7.59
CA ALA A 50 -4.32 9.86 -7.18
C ALA A 50 -3.64 8.54 -6.81
N ASP A 51 -4.38 7.50 -6.43
CA ASP A 51 -3.83 6.19 -6.07
C ASP A 51 -3.06 5.53 -7.22
N ALA A 52 -3.37 5.89 -8.48
CA ALA A 52 -2.69 5.38 -9.66
C ALA A 52 -1.36 6.10 -9.98
N LYS A 53 -1.00 7.14 -9.23
CA LYS A 53 0.20 7.93 -9.48
C LYS A 53 1.44 7.27 -8.92
N ASP A 54 2.58 7.53 -9.57
CA ASP A 54 3.89 7.25 -9.03
C ASP A 54 4.25 8.24 -7.92
N VAL A 55 5.23 7.90 -7.10
CA VAL A 55 5.57 8.65 -5.89
C VAL A 55 7.06 9.01 -5.89
N ILE A 56 7.35 10.21 -5.42
CA ILE A 56 8.70 10.55 -4.96
C ILE A 56 8.69 10.44 -3.44
N LEU A 57 9.38 9.44 -2.93
CA LEU A 57 9.52 9.21 -1.50
C LEU A 57 10.72 10.00 -0.98
N GLU A 58 10.47 10.97 -0.11
CA GLU A 58 11.51 11.76 0.54
C GLU A 58 11.64 11.32 2.00
N VAL A 59 12.88 11.06 2.42
CA VAL A 59 13.21 10.74 3.81
C VAL A 59 14.26 11.74 4.29
N LYS A 60 14.01 12.41 5.39
CA LYS A 60 14.91 13.37 6.01
C LYS A 60 15.23 12.96 7.43
N ALA A 61 16.49 13.02 7.81
CA ALA A 61 16.87 12.84 9.21
C ALA A 61 16.30 13.98 10.06
N GLY A 62 15.74 13.62 11.21
CA GLY A 62 15.20 14.57 12.17
C GLY A 62 16.10 14.70 13.41
N GLU A 63 15.51 14.59 14.60
CA GLU A 63 16.25 14.66 15.86
C GLU A 63 17.07 13.39 16.10
N GLY A 64 18.26 13.55 16.67
CA GLY A 64 19.14 12.46 17.03
C GLY A 64 20.51 12.49 16.37
N GLY A 65 20.86 13.54 15.62
CA GLY A 65 22.18 13.73 15.01
C GLY A 65 22.51 12.61 14.01
N ASP A 66 23.72 12.05 14.13
CA ASP A 66 24.21 10.99 13.22
C ASP A 66 23.33 9.72 13.27
N GLU A 67 22.75 9.40 14.44
CA GLU A 67 21.86 8.25 14.57
C GLU A 67 20.55 8.47 13.78
N SER A 68 20.05 9.69 13.71
CA SER A 68 18.88 9.97 12.89
C SER A 68 19.16 9.76 11.40
N ALA A 69 20.36 10.08 10.94
CA ALA A 69 20.78 9.80 9.57
C ALA A 69 20.88 8.28 9.31
N LEU A 70 21.40 7.51 10.25
CA LEU A 70 21.44 6.06 10.18
C LEU A 70 20.02 5.47 10.19
N PHE A 71 19.14 6.00 11.00
CA PHE A 71 17.73 5.61 11.02
C PHE A 71 17.02 5.93 9.71
N ALA A 72 17.28 7.10 9.12
CA ALA A 72 16.77 7.44 7.79
C ALA A 72 17.25 6.43 6.74
N GLY A 73 18.50 5.98 6.80
CA GLY A 73 19.03 4.91 5.96
C GLY A 73 18.29 3.58 6.16
N ASP A 74 17.96 3.24 7.38
CA ASP A 74 17.16 2.04 7.72
C ASP A 74 15.74 2.12 7.14
N LEU A 75 15.10 3.27 7.23
CA LEU A 75 13.78 3.52 6.62
C LEU A 75 13.83 3.39 5.11
N VAL A 76 14.83 3.97 4.46
CA VAL A 76 15.05 3.87 3.01
C VAL A 76 15.19 2.40 2.60
N ARG A 77 15.97 1.64 3.34
CA ARG A 77 16.16 0.21 3.07
C ARG A 77 14.84 -0.55 3.21
N MET A 78 14.07 -0.24 4.23
CA MET A 78 12.75 -0.84 4.45
C MET A 78 11.80 -0.58 3.28
N TYR A 79 11.68 0.68 2.85
CA TYR A 79 10.82 1.06 1.73
C TYR A 79 11.31 0.49 0.40
N THR A 80 12.61 0.47 0.17
CA THR A 80 13.20 -0.11 -1.05
C THR A 80 12.91 -1.61 -1.15
N ARG A 81 13.07 -2.35 -0.05
CA ARG A 81 12.75 -3.78 -0.01
C ARG A 81 11.26 -4.04 -0.19
N TYR A 82 10.42 -3.21 0.43
CA TYR A 82 8.98 -3.29 0.23
C TYR A 82 8.61 -3.06 -1.23
N ALA A 83 9.20 -2.04 -1.87
CA ALA A 83 8.98 -1.75 -3.29
C ALA A 83 9.41 -2.93 -4.18
N GLU A 84 10.55 -3.57 -3.91
CA GLU A 84 11.00 -4.76 -4.63
C GLU A 84 9.99 -5.92 -4.50
N ARG A 85 9.44 -6.16 -3.30
CA ARG A 85 8.43 -7.19 -3.06
C ARG A 85 7.13 -6.91 -3.82
N GLN A 86 6.78 -5.64 -3.99
CA GLN A 86 5.60 -5.24 -4.76
C GLN A 86 5.86 -5.22 -6.27
N GLY A 87 7.10 -5.46 -6.71
CA GLY A 87 7.46 -5.39 -8.12
C GLY A 87 7.59 -3.95 -8.65
N TRP A 88 7.71 -2.97 -7.77
CA TRP A 88 7.90 -1.58 -8.16
C TRP A 88 9.37 -1.31 -8.51
N LYS A 89 9.57 -0.31 -9.35
CA LYS A 89 10.90 0.16 -9.72
C LYS A 89 11.27 1.39 -8.88
N THR A 90 12.46 1.40 -8.32
CA THR A 90 12.98 2.51 -7.53
C THR A 90 14.19 3.13 -8.19
N GLU A 91 14.31 4.45 -8.10
CA GLU A 91 15.43 5.22 -8.64
C GLU A 91 15.74 6.35 -7.67
N VAL A 92 17.02 6.49 -7.29
CA VAL A 92 17.46 7.59 -6.45
C VAL A 92 17.53 8.86 -7.29
N VAL A 93 16.74 9.86 -6.90
CA VAL A 93 16.70 11.17 -7.56
C VAL A 93 17.78 12.09 -7.00
N SER A 94 17.87 12.15 -5.67
CA SER A 94 18.88 12.91 -4.97
C SER A 94 19.15 12.29 -3.61
N ALA A 95 20.35 12.45 -3.08
CA ALA A 95 20.72 11.97 -1.77
C ALA A 95 21.83 12.82 -1.16
N THR A 96 21.73 13.12 0.13
CA THR A 96 22.78 13.71 0.94
C THR A 96 23.16 12.72 2.03
N GLU A 97 24.33 12.16 1.96
CA GLU A 97 24.81 11.17 2.92
C GLU A 97 25.17 11.79 4.27
N GLY A 98 24.95 11.02 5.35
CA GLY A 98 25.42 11.38 6.68
C GLY A 98 26.92 11.11 6.86
N GLU A 99 27.56 11.82 7.80
CA GLU A 99 29.00 11.69 8.05
C GLU A 99 29.41 10.29 8.53
N LEU A 100 28.55 9.64 9.32
CA LEU A 100 28.78 8.29 9.85
C LEU A 100 27.98 7.22 9.10
N GLY A 101 27.48 7.52 7.90
CA GLY A 101 26.59 6.67 7.13
C GLY A 101 25.14 7.13 7.18
N GLY A 102 24.26 6.38 6.51
CA GLY A 102 22.87 6.77 6.37
C GLY A 102 22.69 8.00 5.47
N TYR A 103 21.57 8.69 5.64
CA TYR A 103 21.24 9.86 4.81
C TYR A 103 20.73 11.00 5.68
N LYS A 104 21.22 12.22 5.42
CA LYS A 104 20.63 13.45 5.95
C LYS A 104 19.29 13.73 5.26
N ASP A 105 19.27 13.55 3.95
CA ASP A 105 18.06 13.53 3.14
C ASP A 105 18.27 12.63 1.92
N ILE A 106 17.18 12.08 1.40
CA ILE A 106 17.18 11.28 0.18
C ILE A 106 15.78 11.36 -0.47
N ALA A 107 15.76 11.47 -1.78
CA ALA A 107 14.55 11.40 -2.58
C ALA A 107 14.66 10.22 -3.56
N ILE A 108 13.67 9.35 -3.55
CA ILE A 108 13.60 8.15 -4.38
C ILE A 108 12.32 8.20 -5.20
N ALA A 109 12.43 8.08 -6.52
CA ALA A 109 11.27 7.88 -7.38
C ALA A 109 10.86 6.41 -7.33
N VAL A 110 9.61 6.15 -6.98
CA VAL A 110 9.02 4.80 -6.92
C VAL A 110 7.92 4.72 -7.96
N LYS A 111 8.04 3.78 -8.88
CA LYS A 111 7.13 3.63 -10.03
C LYS A 111 6.58 2.22 -10.09
N SER A 112 5.28 2.12 -10.37
CA SER A 112 4.62 0.85 -10.64
C SER A 112 4.24 0.75 -12.12
N ARG A 113 4.47 -0.42 -12.71
CA ARG A 113 3.99 -0.75 -14.06
C ARG A 113 2.62 -1.43 -14.04
N ASP A 114 2.18 -1.88 -12.87
CA ASP A 114 0.91 -2.58 -12.70
C ASP A 114 -0.16 -1.62 -12.16
N PRO A 115 -1.20 -1.29 -12.95
CA PRO A 115 -2.30 -0.44 -12.50
C PRO A 115 -3.08 -1.02 -11.31
N ALA A 116 -3.03 -2.33 -11.12
CA ALA A 116 -3.69 -2.99 -9.99
C ALA A 116 -2.91 -2.85 -8.67
N ASN A 117 -1.64 -2.43 -8.72
CA ASN A 117 -0.78 -2.24 -7.55
C ASN A 117 -0.12 -0.87 -7.56
N PRO A 118 -0.88 0.23 -7.41
CA PRO A 118 -0.37 1.59 -7.49
C PRO A 118 0.49 1.95 -6.28
N VAL A 119 1.56 2.73 -6.52
CA VAL A 119 2.50 3.14 -5.46
C VAL A 119 1.83 4.10 -4.49
N PHE A 120 1.22 5.17 -4.98
CA PHE A 120 0.60 6.18 -4.12
C PHE A 120 -0.52 5.60 -3.26
N GLY A 121 -1.36 4.75 -3.81
CA GLY A 121 -2.43 4.08 -3.07
C GLY A 121 -1.93 3.25 -1.90
N ARG A 122 -0.72 2.73 -1.98
CA ARG A 122 -0.09 1.94 -0.91
C ARG A 122 0.67 2.81 0.10
N LEU A 123 1.31 3.89 -0.34
CA LEU A 123 2.22 4.70 0.48
C LEU A 123 1.63 6.03 0.94
N LYS A 124 0.43 6.40 0.55
CA LYS A 124 -0.16 7.72 0.83
C LYS A 124 -0.30 8.05 2.33
N TYR A 125 -0.36 7.06 3.20
CA TYR A 125 -0.47 7.25 4.63
C TYR A 125 0.86 7.15 5.38
N GLU A 126 1.97 6.97 4.68
CA GLU A 126 3.30 6.85 5.28
C GLU A 126 3.95 8.20 5.60
N GLY A 127 3.37 9.30 5.13
CA GLY A 127 3.87 10.64 5.44
C GLY A 127 3.76 10.94 6.93
N GLY A 128 4.84 11.48 7.49
CA GLY A 128 4.90 11.83 8.91
C GLY A 128 6.28 11.63 9.50
N VAL A 129 6.37 11.77 10.81
CA VAL A 129 7.62 11.57 11.54
C VAL A 129 7.65 10.17 12.12
N HIS A 130 8.65 9.39 11.75
CA HIS A 130 8.96 8.09 12.32
C HIS A 130 9.91 8.26 13.51
N ARG A 131 9.71 7.48 14.55
CA ARG A 131 10.52 7.54 15.77
C ARG A 131 11.01 6.15 16.14
N VAL A 132 12.25 6.08 16.58
CA VAL A 132 12.83 4.86 17.14
C VAL A 132 13.50 5.15 18.48
N GLN A 133 13.34 4.23 19.42
CA GLN A 133 14.07 4.23 20.67
C GLN A 133 14.93 2.98 20.70
N ARG A 134 16.23 3.17 20.58
CA ARG A 134 17.20 2.07 20.56
C ARG A 134 18.54 2.55 21.08
N VAL A 135 19.43 1.61 21.37
CA VAL A 135 20.83 1.93 21.61
C VAL A 135 21.46 2.28 20.26
N PRO A 136 21.88 3.55 20.03
CA PRO A 136 22.45 3.93 18.75
C PRO A 136 23.76 3.21 18.47
N ALA A 137 24.07 2.99 17.18
CA ALA A 137 25.37 2.47 16.78
C ALA A 137 26.53 3.40 17.17
N THR A 138 26.24 4.69 17.38
CA THR A 138 27.19 5.72 17.81
C THR A 138 27.37 5.82 19.33
N GLU A 139 26.56 5.08 20.10
CA GLU A 139 26.58 5.15 21.57
C GLU A 139 27.60 4.17 22.16
N ALA A 140 28.57 4.68 22.92
CA ALA A 140 29.63 3.89 23.52
C ALA A 140 29.24 3.22 24.87
N GLN A 141 28.22 3.74 25.55
CA GLN A 141 27.84 3.31 26.92
C GLN A 141 26.54 2.49 26.98
N GLY A 142 25.97 2.11 25.84
CA GLY A 142 24.77 1.29 25.77
C GLY A 142 23.47 1.98 26.20
N ARG A 143 23.43 3.32 26.20
CA ARG A 143 22.23 4.09 26.55
C ARG A 143 21.22 4.10 25.41
N ILE A 144 19.93 4.03 25.77
CA ILE A 144 18.84 4.13 24.79
C ILE A 144 18.61 5.61 24.45
N HIS A 145 18.58 5.92 23.16
CA HIS A 145 18.30 7.26 22.65
C HIS A 145 17.07 7.23 21.75
N THR A 146 16.38 8.35 21.65
CA THR A 146 15.29 8.56 20.70
C THR A 146 15.85 9.26 19.46
N SER A 147 15.58 8.68 18.30
CA SER A 147 15.93 9.26 17.00
C SER A 147 14.69 9.36 16.12
N THR A 148 14.64 10.39 15.26
CA THR A 148 13.52 10.63 14.36
C THR A 148 13.99 10.82 12.92
N ALA A 149 13.12 10.48 12.00
CA ALA A 149 13.33 10.73 10.57
C ALA A 149 11.98 10.91 9.86
#